data_3501ed91864ad855a2b5f52814b228f9
#
_entry.id   3501ed91864ad855a2b5f52814b228f9
#
_cell.length_a   1.000
_cell.length_b   1.000
_cell.length_c   1.000
_cell.angle_alpha   90.00
_cell.angle_beta   90.00
_cell.angle_gamma   90.00
#
_symmetry.space_group_name_H-M   'P 1'
#
loop_
_entity.id
_entity.type
_entity.pdbx_description
1 polymer ?
#
loop_
_entity_poly.entity_id
_entity_poly.type
_entity_poly.pdbx_seq_one_letter_code
_entity_poly.pdbx_strand_id
1 'polypeptide(L)'
;MKTLIIYAHPNDKSYNASILETVKENLSSKHELKILDLYKEKFDPVLRFDTTHRRRDLAHDVAMKDYRDLITWADQLIFIFPTWWSGMPAILKGFIERVFVAGFAYENTPRGLDGKLTGKAWINYKPTNTPKIVLPLVQDYSKCPKISSPKTLRY
;
A
#
# COMPACT_ATOMS: atom_id res chain seq x y z
N MET A 1 -17.84 0.33 7.45
CA MET A 1 -16.85 0.33 6.34
C MET A 1 -15.69 -0.56 6.76
N LYS A 2 -15.15 -1.36 5.85
CA LYS A 2 -14.02 -2.27 6.11
C LYS A 2 -12.71 -1.53 5.89
N THR A 3 -11.88 -1.45 6.91
CA THR A 3 -10.61 -0.70 6.86
C THR A 3 -9.43 -1.61 7.18
N LEU A 4 -8.47 -1.66 6.27
CA LEU A 4 -7.19 -2.34 6.48
C LEU A 4 -6.12 -1.30 6.78
N ILE A 5 -5.50 -1.42 7.95
CA ILE A 5 -4.33 -0.61 8.32
C ILE A 5 -3.08 -1.42 8.02
N ILE A 6 -2.21 -0.91 7.14
CA ILE A 6 -0.91 -1.48 6.82
C ILE A 6 0.13 -0.68 7.59
N TYR A 7 0.73 -1.31 8.59
CA TYR A 7 1.68 -0.71 9.51
C TYR A 7 3.10 -1.20 9.24
N ALA A 8 4.05 -0.28 9.18
CA ALA A 8 5.44 -0.60 8.88
C ALA A 8 6.42 0.21 9.77
N HIS A 9 6.55 -0.18 11.02
CA HIS A 9 7.57 0.35 11.93
C HIS A 9 8.10 -0.75 12.85
N PRO A 10 9.45 -0.91 13.02
CA PRO A 10 10.04 -2.00 13.81
C PRO A 10 9.90 -1.80 15.33
N ASN A 11 9.64 -0.57 15.79
CA ASN A 11 9.56 -0.24 17.20
C ASN A 11 8.11 0.10 17.60
N ASP A 12 7.56 -0.68 18.52
CA ASP A 12 6.22 -0.52 19.08
C ASP A 12 6.04 0.70 20.01
N LYS A 13 7.14 1.34 20.41
CA LYS A 13 7.18 2.58 21.21
C LYS A 13 7.49 3.81 20.37
N SER A 14 7.26 3.75 19.06
CA SER A 14 7.54 4.85 18.15
C SER A 14 6.37 5.83 18.06
N TYR A 15 6.63 7.02 17.52
CA TYR A 15 5.56 7.97 17.17
C TYR A 15 4.53 7.37 16.18
N ASN A 16 4.98 6.52 15.26
CA ASN A 16 4.07 5.79 14.37
C ASN A 16 3.16 4.81 15.12
N ALA A 17 3.64 4.20 16.21
CA ALA A 17 2.82 3.36 17.06
C ALA A 17 1.73 4.18 17.77
N SER A 18 2.04 5.38 18.25
CA SER A 18 1.03 6.29 18.83
C SER A 18 -0.02 6.71 17.79
N ILE A 19 0.40 6.95 16.54
CA ILE A 19 -0.54 7.21 15.44
C ILE A 19 -1.45 6.00 15.20
N LEU A 20 -0.87 4.79 15.16
CA LEU A 20 -1.64 3.55 14.99
C LEU A 20 -2.73 3.41 16.06
N GLU A 21 -2.37 3.59 17.34
CA GLU A 21 -3.35 3.50 18.43
C GLU A 21 -4.43 4.57 18.32
N THR A 22 -4.08 5.82 18.05
CA THR A 22 -5.04 6.90 17.82
C THR A 22 -6.01 6.59 16.68
N VAL A 23 -5.51 6.05 15.57
CA VAL A 23 -6.35 5.67 14.41
C VAL A 23 -7.30 4.54 14.79
N LYS A 24 -6.81 3.52 15.52
CA LYS A 24 -7.64 2.41 16.02
C LYS A 24 -8.79 2.91 16.91
N GLU A 25 -8.47 3.73 17.91
CA GLU A 25 -9.45 4.28 18.83
C GLU A 25 -10.56 5.06 18.11
N ASN A 26 -10.20 5.88 17.14
CA ASN A 26 -11.17 6.71 16.42
C ASN A 26 -12.02 5.96 15.40
N LEU A 27 -11.53 4.84 14.88
CA LEU A 27 -12.23 4.07 13.84
C LEU A 27 -12.95 2.84 14.38
N SER A 28 -12.55 2.26 15.51
CA SER A 28 -13.08 0.99 16.04
C SER A 28 -14.60 0.96 16.23
N SER A 29 -15.22 2.10 16.53
CA SER A 29 -16.68 2.19 16.71
C SER A 29 -17.48 2.30 15.40
N LYS A 30 -16.81 2.63 14.28
CA LYS A 30 -17.44 2.96 12.99
C LYS A 30 -17.04 2.01 11.86
N HIS A 31 -15.94 1.29 12.04
CA HIS A 31 -15.32 0.47 11.01
C HIS A 31 -15.02 -0.94 11.51
N GLU A 32 -15.17 -1.91 10.63
CA GLU A 32 -14.55 -3.22 10.80
C GLU A 32 -13.06 -3.09 10.47
N LEU A 33 -12.19 -3.23 11.47
CA LEU A 33 -10.76 -2.99 11.35
C LEU A 33 -9.97 -4.29 11.24
N LYS A 34 -9.02 -4.33 10.30
CA LYS A 34 -7.91 -5.29 10.30
C LYS A 34 -6.59 -4.53 10.27
N ILE A 35 -5.58 -5.07 10.95
CA ILE A 35 -4.25 -4.49 11.02
C ILE A 35 -3.26 -5.50 10.48
N LEU A 36 -2.50 -5.09 9.49
CA LEU A 36 -1.38 -5.82 8.93
C LEU A 36 -0.08 -5.14 9.36
N ASP A 37 0.58 -5.68 10.38
CA ASP A 37 1.88 -5.21 10.85
C ASP A 37 2.99 -6.00 10.16
N LEU A 38 3.63 -5.40 9.17
CA LEU A 38 4.62 -6.08 8.32
C LEU A 38 5.84 -6.59 9.10
N TYR A 39 6.23 -5.92 10.19
CA TYR A 39 7.36 -6.37 11.03
C TYR A 39 6.97 -7.54 11.92
N LYS A 40 5.77 -7.54 12.51
CA LYS A 40 5.28 -8.68 13.31
C LYS A 40 5.04 -9.91 12.46
N GLU A 41 4.51 -9.73 11.25
CA GLU A 41 4.31 -10.80 10.26
C GLU A 41 5.65 -11.31 9.69
N LYS A 42 6.78 -10.65 9.99
CA LYS A 42 8.10 -10.97 9.40
C LYS A 42 8.05 -11.04 7.88
N PHE A 43 7.29 -10.12 7.28
CA PHE A 43 7.10 -10.07 5.84
C PHE A 43 8.46 -10.03 5.12
N ASP A 44 8.68 -10.96 4.17
CA ASP A 44 9.86 -10.92 3.31
C ASP A 44 9.66 -9.88 2.19
N PRO A 45 10.41 -8.76 2.19
CA PRO A 45 10.24 -7.69 1.22
C PRO A 45 10.93 -7.97 -0.12
N VAL A 46 11.71 -9.04 -0.22
CA VAL A 46 12.55 -9.27 -1.40
C VAL A 46 11.72 -9.80 -2.55
N LEU A 47 11.59 -9.00 -3.59
CA LEU A 47 10.97 -9.41 -4.85
C LEU A 47 11.91 -10.37 -5.59
N ARG A 48 11.44 -11.58 -5.89
CA ARG A 48 12.18 -12.59 -6.64
C ARG A 48 11.38 -12.99 -7.86
N PHE A 49 12.03 -12.99 -8.99
CA PHE A 49 11.53 -13.59 -10.22
C PHE A 49 12.73 -13.97 -11.10
N ASP A 50 12.55 -14.96 -11.95
CA ASP A 50 13.57 -15.51 -12.84
C ASP A 50 12.94 -15.97 -14.17
N THR A 51 13.62 -16.84 -14.91
CA THR A 51 13.12 -17.38 -16.17
C THR A 51 11.95 -18.36 -16.01
N THR A 52 11.83 -18.99 -14.83
CA THR A 52 10.77 -19.97 -14.50
C THR A 52 9.60 -19.33 -13.77
N HIS A 53 9.87 -18.34 -12.89
CA HIS A 53 8.90 -17.55 -12.16
C HIS A 53 8.97 -16.11 -12.66
N ARG A 54 8.21 -15.81 -13.69
CA ARG A 54 8.29 -14.52 -14.39
C ARG A 54 7.50 -13.44 -13.64
N ARG A 55 7.87 -12.19 -13.82
CA ARG A 55 7.17 -11.05 -13.22
C ARG A 55 5.66 -11.04 -13.50
N ARG A 56 5.23 -11.51 -14.67
CA ARG A 56 3.81 -11.59 -15.04
C ARG A 56 3.03 -12.63 -14.23
N ASP A 57 3.72 -13.61 -13.63
CA ASP A 57 3.12 -14.72 -12.89
C ASP A 57 2.93 -14.40 -11.41
N LEU A 58 3.45 -13.24 -10.95
CA LEU A 58 3.38 -12.79 -9.55
C LEU A 58 1.94 -12.62 -9.03
N ALA A 59 0.96 -12.37 -9.90
CA ALA A 59 -0.45 -12.33 -9.51
C ALA A 59 -0.95 -13.69 -8.98
N HIS A 60 -0.29 -14.77 -9.36
CA HIS A 60 -0.63 -16.14 -8.95
C HIS A 60 0.29 -16.67 -7.83
N ASP A 61 1.21 -15.85 -7.30
CA ASP A 61 2.03 -16.21 -6.16
C ASP A 61 1.16 -16.53 -4.94
N VAL A 62 1.15 -17.81 -4.56
CA VAL A 62 0.34 -18.34 -3.44
C VAL A 62 0.77 -17.69 -2.13
N ALA A 63 2.07 -17.41 -1.93
CA ALA A 63 2.58 -16.79 -0.73
C ALA A 63 2.03 -15.37 -0.50
N MET A 64 1.57 -14.69 -1.56
CA MET A 64 1.00 -13.35 -1.47
C MET A 64 -0.53 -13.35 -1.48
N LYS A 65 -1.16 -14.52 -1.54
CA LYS A 65 -2.62 -14.64 -1.67
C LYS A 65 -3.35 -13.99 -0.50
N ASP A 66 -2.99 -14.31 0.72
CA ASP A 66 -3.68 -13.81 1.92
C ASP A 66 -3.60 -12.27 2.02
N TYR A 67 -2.47 -11.69 1.64
CA TYR A 67 -2.32 -10.23 1.58
C TYR A 67 -3.23 -9.59 0.52
N ARG A 68 -3.36 -10.22 -0.66
CA ARG A 68 -4.28 -9.75 -1.70
C ARG A 68 -5.74 -9.89 -1.27
N ASP A 69 -6.09 -10.97 -0.56
CA ASP A 69 -7.43 -11.19 -0.02
C ASP A 69 -7.78 -10.11 1.03
N LEU A 70 -6.83 -9.72 1.90
CA LEU A 70 -7.00 -8.62 2.85
C LEU A 70 -7.23 -7.27 2.13
N ILE A 71 -6.47 -6.99 1.08
CA ILE A 71 -6.64 -5.77 0.28
C ILE A 71 -8.01 -5.79 -0.43
N THR A 72 -8.41 -6.93 -0.98
CA THR A 72 -9.70 -7.09 -1.65
C THR A 72 -10.86 -6.88 -0.67
N TRP A 73 -10.74 -7.44 0.54
CA TRP A 73 -11.74 -7.30 1.59
C TRP A 73 -11.96 -5.84 2.02
N ALA A 74 -10.94 -5.00 2.02
CA ALA A 74 -11.00 -3.64 2.54
C ALA A 74 -11.66 -2.67 1.55
N ASP A 75 -12.52 -1.79 2.05
CA ASP A 75 -13.01 -0.61 1.32
C ASP A 75 -12.01 0.54 1.39
N GLN A 76 -11.22 0.59 2.48
CA GLN A 76 -10.23 1.63 2.75
C GLN A 76 -8.90 1.03 3.18
N LEU A 77 -7.80 1.57 2.65
CA LEU A 77 -6.43 1.23 3.02
C LEU A 77 -5.78 2.43 3.72
N ILE A 78 -5.26 2.19 4.92
CA ILE A 78 -4.50 3.19 5.67
C ILE A 78 -3.07 2.69 5.82
N PHE A 79 -2.10 3.50 5.37
CA PHE A 79 -0.67 3.20 5.50
C PHE A 79 -0.08 4.08 6.59
N ILE A 80 0.56 3.45 7.60
CA ILE A 80 1.24 4.14 8.69
C ILE A 80 2.70 3.70 8.71
N PHE A 81 3.62 4.62 8.37
CA PHE A 81 5.04 4.32 8.26
C PHE A 81 5.90 5.57 8.42
N PRO A 82 7.18 5.43 8.84
CA PRO A 82 8.11 6.54 8.91
C PRO A 82 8.64 6.89 7.51
N THR A 83 8.99 8.15 7.30
CA THR A 83 9.74 8.56 6.12
C THR A 83 11.23 8.41 6.40
N TRP A 84 11.88 7.43 5.78
CA TRP A 84 13.31 7.19 5.83
C TRP A 84 13.94 7.45 4.48
N TRP A 85 15.01 8.26 4.46
CA TRP A 85 15.69 8.62 3.21
C TRP A 85 14.73 9.11 2.10
N SER A 86 13.81 10.00 2.49
CA SER A 86 12.77 10.57 1.60
C SER A 86 11.78 9.56 1.02
N GLY A 87 11.76 8.33 1.53
CA GLY A 87 10.90 7.25 1.05
C GLY A 87 10.25 6.45 2.16
N MET A 88 9.52 5.41 1.76
CA MET A 88 8.96 4.42 2.67
C MET A 88 10.01 3.40 3.09
N PRO A 89 9.85 2.73 4.26
CA PRO A 89 10.72 1.65 4.68
C PRO A 89 10.81 0.53 3.62
N ALA A 90 11.98 -0.14 3.53
CA ALA A 90 12.21 -1.21 2.57
C ALA A 90 11.15 -2.33 2.65
N ILE A 91 10.72 -2.68 3.86
CA ILE A 91 9.68 -3.71 4.06
C ILE A 91 8.35 -3.31 3.42
N LEU A 92 7.95 -2.04 3.53
CA LEU A 92 6.72 -1.53 2.91
C LEU A 92 6.87 -1.43 1.39
N LYS A 93 8.05 -1.00 0.91
CA LYS A 93 8.34 -0.95 -0.52
C LYS A 93 8.25 -2.34 -1.15
N GLY A 94 8.87 -3.33 -0.52
CA GLY A 94 8.79 -4.72 -0.96
C GLY A 94 7.38 -5.29 -0.89
N PHE A 95 6.59 -4.92 0.13
CA PHE A 95 5.17 -5.28 0.19
C PHE A 95 4.41 -4.75 -1.03
N ILE A 96 4.60 -3.49 -1.38
CA ILE A 96 3.97 -2.92 -2.57
C ILE A 96 4.43 -3.65 -3.83
N GLU A 97 5.72 -3.92 -3.99
CA GLU A 97 6.27 -4.58 -5.18
C GLU A 97 5.80 -6.03 -5.35
N ARG A 98 5.58 -6.75 -4.25
CA ARG A 98 5.18 -8.16 -4.28
C ARG A 98 3.67 -8.37 -4.32
N VAL A 99 2.89 -7.45 -3.74
CA VAL A 99 1.44 -7.62 -3.59
C VAL A 99 0.66 -6.83 -4.64
N PHE A 100 1.08 -5.57 -4.96
CA PHE A 100 0.39 -4.72 -5.92
C PHE A 100 0.89 -4.94 -7.35
N VAL A 101 0.75 -6.14 -7.83
CA VAL A 101 1.28 -6.60 -9.13
C VAL A 101 0.26 -6.47 -10.25
N ALA A 102 0.74 -6.56 -11.49
CA ALA A 102 -0.11 -6.63 -12.69
C ALA A 102 -1.04 -7.86 -12.58
N GLY A 103 -2.28 -7.72 -13.03
CA GLY A 103 -3.33 -8.73 -12.90
C GLY A 103 -4.15 -8.62 -11.60
N PHE A 104 -3.56 -8.06 -10.52
CA PHE A 104 -4.25 -7.79 -9.26
C PHE A 104 -4.56 -6.30 -9.07
N ALA A 105 -3.53 -5.46 -8.99
CA ALA A 105 -3.70 -4.03 -8.69
C ALA A 105 -3.91 -3.18 -9.94
N TYR A 106 -3.37 -3.61 -11.05
CA TYR A 106 -3.48 -2.93 -12.34
C TYR A 106 -3.37 -3.90 -13.52
N GLU A 107 -3.78 -3.45 -14.68
CA GLU A 107 -3.60 -4.13 -15.96
C GLU A 107 -2.91 -3.24 -16.98
N ASN A 108 -2.13 -3.87 -17.87
CA ASN A 108 -1.61 -3.21 -19.07
C ASN A 108 -2.66 -3.29 -20.18
N THR A 109 -3.13 -2.15 -20.65
CA THR A 109 -4.06 -2.05 -21.75
C THR A 109 -3.42 -1.32 -22.93
N PRO A 110 -3.96 -1.41 -24.16
CA PRO A 110 -3.48 -0.61 -25.28
C PRO A 110 -3.53 0.90 -25.05
N ARG A 111 -4.30 1.35 -24.04
CA ARG A 111 -4.44 2.77 -23.66
C ARG A 111 -3.53 3.19 -22.51
N GLY A 112 -2.72 2.27 -21.96
CA GLY A 112 -1.85 2.48 -20.81
C GLY A 112 -2.17 1.55 -19.62
N LEU A 113 -1.88 2.00 -18.42
CA LEU A 113 -2.15 1.24 -17.19
C LEU A 113 -3.56 1.56 -16.67
N ASP A 114 -4.38 0.54 -16.50
CA ASP A 114 -5.68 0.63 -15.84
C ASP A 114 -5.61 0.07 -14.42
N GLY A 115 -6.01 0.87 -13.42
CA GLY A 115 -6.06 0.44 -12.01
C GLY A 115 -7.27 -0.46 -11.75
N LYS A 116 -7.05 -1.59 -11.06
CA LYS A 116 -8.09 -2.56 -10.70
C LYS A 116 -8.64 -2.37 -9.29
N LEU A 117 -7.94 -1.67 -8.42
CA LEU A 117 -8.36 -1.38 -7.05
C LEU A 117 -9.22 -0.11 -6.97
N THR A 118 -10.18 0.02 -7.88
CA THR A 118 -11.09 1.16 -7.96
C THR A 118 -12.05 1.19 -6.76
N GLY A 119 -12.46 2.39 -6.35
CA GLY A 119 -13.41 2.59 -5.25
C GLY A 119 -12.78 2.48 -3.85
N LYS A 120 -11.48 2.20 -3.72
CA LYS A 120 -10.79 2.13 -2.45
C LYS A 120 -10.17 3.49 -2.07
N ALA A 121 -10.43 3.95 -0.85
CA ALA A 121 -9.79 5.15 -0.32
C ALA A 121 -8.38 4.80 0.20
N TRP A 122 -7.39 5.67 -0.05
CA TRP A 122 -6.01 5.52 0.39
C TRP A 122 -5.61 6.68 1.29
N ILE A 123 -5.13 6.38 2.48
CA ILE A 123 -4.67 7.38 3.45
C ILE A 123 -3.24 7.05 3.85
N ASN A 124 -2.33 8.02 3.72
CA ASN A 124 -0.94 7.86 4.12
C ASN A 124 -0.64 8.75 5.32
N TYR A 125 -0.23 8.17 6.43
CA TYR A 125 0.32 8.89 7.57
C TYR A 125 1.85 8.85 7.50
N LYS A 126 2.45 9.99 7.15
CA LYS A 126 3.92 10.18 7.09
C LYS A 126 4.31 11.20 8.15
N PRO A 127 4.80 10.80 9.30
CA PRO A 127 5.41 11.76 10.20
C PRO A 127 6.69 12.30 9.55
N THR A 128 6.68 13.58 9.25
CA THR A 128 7.90 14.34 8.94
C THR A 128 8.46 14.87 10.25
N ASN A 129 9.77 15.05 10.35
CA ASN A 129 10.44 15.61 11.54
C ASN A 129 10.05 17.07 11.85
N THR A 130 9.04 17.59 11.20
CA THR A 130 8.48 18.91 11.43
C THR A 130 7.19 18.76 12.27
N PRO A 131 7.06 19.46 13.41
CA PRO A 131 5.89 19.37 14.27
C PRO A 131 4.71 20.17 13.70
N LYS A 132 4.35 19.95 12.45
CA LYS A 132 3.11 20.43 11.86
C LYS A 132 2.17 19.25 11.70
N ILE A 133 0.99 19.38 12.28
CA ILE A 133 -0.13 18.45 12.14
C ILE A 133 -0.26 18.12 10.65
N VAL A 134 0.07 16.89 10.30
CA VAL A 134 -0.12 16.40 8.94
C VAL A 134 -1.61 16.12 8.80
N LEU A 135 -2.31 17.02 8.14
CA LEU A 135 -3.65 16.74 7.64
C LEU A 135 -3.58 15.51 6.73
N PRO A 136 -4.52 14.58 6.83
CA PRO A 136 -4.54 13.41 5.96
C PRO A 136 -4.65 13.90 4.51
N LEU A 137 -3.62 13.66 3.72
CA LEU A 137 -3.73 13.76 2.27
C LEU A 137 -4.60 12.58 1.83
N VAL A 138 -5.90 12.79 1.80
CA VAL A 138 -6.84 11.92 1.10
C VAL A 138 -6.57 12.14 -0.39
N GLN A 139 -5.73 11.30 -0.97
CA GLN A 139 -5.64 11.21 -2.42
C GLN A 139 -6.72 10.24 -2.89
N ASP A 140 -7.85 10.79 -3.29
CA ASP A 140 -8.88 10.05 -4.01
C ASP A 140 -8.40 9.84 -5.45
N TYR A 141 -7.81 8.68 -5.70
CA TYR A 141 -7.32 8.30 -7.04
C TYR A 141 -8.45 8.05 -8.05
N SER A 142 -9.72 8.06 -7.65
CA SER A 142 -10.85 8.00 -8.59
C SER A 142 -10.92 9.26 -9.48
N LYS A 143 -10.22 10.33 -9.09
CA LYS A 143 -10.14 11.61 -9.80
C LYS A 143 -8.78 11.89 -10.44
N CYS A 144 -7.87 10.91 -10.50
CA CYS A 144 -6.62 11.09 -11.25
C CYS A 144 -6.95 11.36 -12.72
N PRO A 145 -6.55 12.51 -13.29
CA PRO A 145 -6.70 12.73 -14.72
C PRO A 145 -5.90 11.65 -15.43
N LYS A 146 -6.53 11.00 -16.44
CA LYS A 146 -5.87 10.02 -17.28
C LYS A 146 -4.59 10.65 -17.81
N ILE A 147 -3.44 10.11 -17.43
CA ILE A 147 -2.15 10.56 -17.95
C ILE A 147 -2.16 10.15 -19.43
N SER A 148 -2.38 11.13 -20.32
CA SER A 148 -2.15 10.95 -21.74
C SER A 148 -0.69 10.57 -21.94
N SER A 149 -0.46 9.44 -22.60
CA SER A 149 0.87 8.91 -22.91
C SER A 149 1.80 10.00 -23.45
N PRO A 150 3.03 10.14 -22.91
CA PRO A 150 4.02 10.99 -23.56
C PRO A 150 4.31 10.41 -24.93
N LYS A 151 4.26 11.28 -25.94
CA LYS A 151 4.67 10.97 -27.30
C LYS A 151 6.08 10.39 -27.28
N THR A 152 6.21 9.24 -27.91
CA THR A 152 7.41 8.47 -28.18
C THR A 152 8.69 9.31 -28.27
N LEU A 153 9.54 9.22 -27.27
CA LEU A 153 10.97 9.53 -27.46
C LEU A 153 11.61 8.28 -28.08
N ARG A 154 11.95 8.39 -29.36
CA ARG A 154 12.84 7.44 -30.04
C ARG A 154 14.26 7.73 -29.55
N TYR A 155 14.92 6.73 -29.02
CA TYR A 155 16.37 6.61 -29.01
C TYR A 155 16.77 5.47 -29.92
#